data_3ca09fbe65c8420fc2d29c0ea689b3ee
#
_entry.id   3ca09fbe65c8420fc2d29c0ea689b3ee
#
_cell.length_a   1.000
_cell.length_b   1.000
_cell.length_c   1.000
_cell.angle_alpha   90.00
_cell.angle_beta   90.00
_cell.angle_gamma   90.00
#
_symmetry.space_group_name_H-M   'P 1'
#
loop_
_entity.id
_entity.type
_entity.pdbx_description
1 polymer ?
#
loop_
_entity_poly.entity_id
_entity_poly.type
_entity_poly.pdbx_seq_one_letter_code
_entity_poly.pdbx_strand_id
1 'polypeptide(L)'
;MSKATTKEVRALLDSASEMFDETGCVPGIDGEEVRAETMVPDAKEYISESIDNPEVLCDSETWDRPGFTLVLSWLAQKWLQKCHKLAPRGSKNPEQHLTKEQQKACLNSAAAELIREITQRQSLN
;
A
#
# COMPACT_ATOMS: atom_id res chain seq x y z
N MET A 1 -9.76 -19.09 -7.77
CA MET A 1 -10.28 -18.26 -6.68
C MET A 1 -10.77 -16.93 -7.24
N SER A 2 -11.88 -16.47 -6.76
CA SER A 2 -12.45 -15.20 -7.18
C SER A 2 -11.69 -14.02 -6.56
N LYS A 3 -11.59 -12.93 -7.30
CA LYS A 3 -11.04 -11.69 -6.76
C LYS A 3 -11.99 -11.14 -5.70
N ALA A 4 -11.45 -10.52 -4.66
CA ALA A 4 -12.28 -9.81 -3.69
C ALA A 4 -13.04 -8.69 -4.39
N THR A 5 -14.30 -8.48 -4.02
CA THR A 5 -15.09 -7.38 -4.56
C THR A 5 -14.62 -6.05 -3.96
N THR A 6 -14.94 -4.93 -4.63
CA THR A 6 -14.63 -3.59 -4.12
C THR A 6 -15.22 -3.37 -2.73
N LYS A 7 -16.43 -3.87 -2.50
CA LYS A 7 -17.10 -3.78 -1.20
C LYS A 7 -16.35 -4.54 -0.11
N GLU A 8 -15.88 -5.76 -0.42
CA GLU A 8 -15.11 -6.58 0.51
C GLU A 8 -13.79 -5.91 0.87
N VAL A 9 -13.07 -5.39 -0.14
CA VAL A 9 -11.80 -4.68 0.07
C VAL A 9 -12.02 -3.46 0.95
N ARG A 10 -13.06 -2.68 0.70
CA ARG A 10 -13.37 -1.49 1.51
C ARG A 10 -13.67 -1.86 2.97
N ALA A 11 -14.44 -2.92 3.19
CA ALA A 11 -14.73 -3.38 4.55
C ALA A 11 -13.47 -3.82 5.29
N LEU A 12 -12.57 -4.51 4.60
CA LEU A 12 -11.29 -4.92 5.17
C LEU A 12 -10.42 -3.71 5.52
N LEU A 13 -10.38 -2.70 4.64
CA LEU A 13 -9.63 -1.47 4.87
C LEU A 13 -10.17 -0.70 6.09
N ASP A 14 -11.48 -0.59 6.21
CA ASP A 14 -12.12 0.10 7.34
C ASP A 14 -11.80 -0.60 8.66
N SER A 15 -11.91 -1.93 8.69
CA SER A 15 -11.62 -2.73 9.88
C SER A 15 -10.15 -2.62 10.28
N ALA A 16 -9.25 -2.71 9.30
CA ALA A 16 -7.82 -2.60 9.55
C ALA A 16 -7.44 -1.19 10.01
N SER A 17 -8.09 -0.15 9.46
CA SER A 17 -7.86 1.23 9.88
C SER A 17 -8.24 1.46 11.34
N GLU A 18 -9.38 0.93 11.79
CA GLU A 18 -9.79 1.02 13.19
C GLU A 18 -8.77 0.36 14.11
N MET A 19 -8.33 -0.85 13.77
CA MET A 19 -7.31 -1.53 14.58
C MET A 19 -6.01 -0.74 14.63
N PHE A 20 -5.60 -0.19 13.50
CA PHE A 20 -4.37 0.61 13.44
C PHE A 20 -4.47 1.85 14.32
N ASP A 21 -5.59 2.56 14.29
CA ASP A 21 -5.79 3.77 15.10
C ASP A 21 -5.75 3.47 16.60
N GLU A 22 -6.23 2.30 17.02
CA GLU A 22 -6.24 1.90 18.43
C GLU A 22 -4.90 1.34 18.92
N THR A 23 -4.21 0.56 18.10
CA THR A 23 -3.07 -0.24 18.57
C THR A 23 -1.75 0.07 17.87
N GLY A 24 -1.80 0.75 16.72
CA GLY A 24 -0.63 0.92 15.85
C GLY A 24 -0.27 -0.35 15.08
N CYS A 25 -1.12 -1.38 15.18
CA CYS A 25 -0.95 -2.66 14.50
C CYS A 25 -2.09 -2.89 13.52
N VAL A 26 -1.90 -3.83 12.60
CA VAL A 26 -2.92 -4.24 11.64
C VAL A 26 -3.17 -5.74 11.78
N PRO A 27 -4.38 -6.22 11.42
CA PRO A 27 -4.65 -7.66 11.51
C PRO A 27 -3.80 -8.42 10.48
N GLY A 28 -3.08 -9.43 10.96
CA GLY A 28 -2.34 -10.33 10.11
C GLY A 28 -3.21 -11.52 9.69
N ILE A 29 -2.58 -12.49 9.06
CA ILE A 29 -3.22 -13.77 8.77
C ILE A 29 -3.53 -14.43 10.11
N ASP A 30 -4.65 -15.09 10.25
CA ASP A 30 -5.08 -15.78 11.48
C ASP A 30 -5.38 -14.86 12.67
N GLY A 31 -5.58 -13.57 12.42
CA GLY A 31 -5.98 -12.62 13.47
C GLY A 31 -4.86 -12.11 14.34
N GLU A 32 -3.60 -12.40 13.99
CA GLU A 32 -2.45 -11.85 14.72
C GLU A 32 -2.34 -10.35 14.54
N GLU A 33 -1.91 -9.65 15.57
CA GLU A 33 -1.58 -8.22 15.48
C GLU A 33 -0.17 -8.07 14.91
N VAL A 34 -0.05 -7.43 13.76
CA VAL A 34 1.24 -7.22 13.09
C VAL A 34 1.48 -5.72 12.98
N ARG A 35 2.70 -5.29 13.26
CA ARG A 35 3.07 -3.89 13.10
C ARG A 35 3.05 -3.50 11.63
N ALA A 36 2.34 -2.44 11.30
CA ALA A 36 2.21 -1.99 9.91
C ALA A 36 3.57 -1.70 9.27
N GLU A 37 4.53 -1.18 10.04
CA GLU A 37 5.87 -0.87 9.52
C GLU A 37 6.62 -2.08 9.00
N THR A 38 6.33 -3.28 9.53
CA THR A 38 6.97 -4.51 9.05
C THR A 38 6.40 -4.97 7.71
N MET A 39 5.19 -4.54 7.40
CA MET A 39 4.52 -4.90 6.15
C MET A 39 4.85 -3.97 4.99
N VAL A 40 5.37 -2.77 5.27
CA VAL A 40 5.69 -1.81 4.21
C VAL A 40 6.75 -2.34 3.24
N PRO A 41 7.85 -2.98 3.70
CA PRO A 41 8.83 -3.55 2.77
C PRO A 41 8.21 -4.59 1.83
N ASP A 42 7.33 -5.45 2.35
CA ASP A 42 6.66 -6.47 1.55
C ASP A 42 5.72 -5.84 0.53
N ALA A 43 4.96 -4.83 0.94
CA ALA A 43 4.07 -4.10 0.05
C ALA A 43 4.85 -3.37 -1.05
N LYS A 44 6.00 -2.79 -0.69
CA LYS A 44 6.88 -2.13 -1.65
C LYS A 44 7.40 -3.11 -2.71
N GLU A 45 7.86 -4.26 -2.26
CA GLU A 45 8.33 -5.30 -3.18
C GLU A 45 7.23 -5.72 -4.15
N TYR A 46 6.02 -5.88 -3.64
CA TYR A 46 4.87 -6.27 -4.42
C TYR A 46 4.55 -5.22 -5.50
N ILE A 47 4.52 -3.95 -5.12
CA ILE A 47 4.28 -2.86 -6.08
C ILE A 47 5.44 -2.77 -7.09
N SER A 48 6.69 -2.93 -6.63
CA SER A 48 7.85 -2.89 -7.51
C SER A 48 7.77 -3.98 -8.59
N GLU A 49 7.33 -5.18 -8.23
CA GLU A 49 7.09 -6.25 -9.20
C GLU A 49 5.97 -5.88 -10.18
N SER A 50 4.93 -5.20 -9.68
CA SER A 50 3.80 -4.81 -10.52
C SER A 50 4.16 -3.74 -11.54
N ILE A 51 5.22 -2.96 -11.31
CA ILE A 51 5.71 -2.00 -12.29
C ILE A 51 6.17 -2.73 -13.57
N ASP A 52 6.79 -3.88 -13.40
CA ASP A 52 7.22 -4.72 -14.51
C ASP A 52 6.12 -5.66 -15.02
N ASN A 53 5.20 -6.06 -14.14
CA ASN A 53 4.11 -6.99 -14.46
C ASN A 53 2.82 -6.59 -13.74
N PRO A 54 1.98 -5.73 -14.35
CA PRO A 54 0.77 -5.22 -13.69
C PRO A 54 -0.20 -6.27 -13.20
N GLU A 55 -0.15 -7.49 -13.71
CA GLU A 55 -1.03 -8.58 -13.29
C GLU A 55 -0.80 -9.00 -11.84
N VAL A 56 0.37 -8.70 -11.28
CA VAL A 56 0.70 -9.04 -9.90
C VAL A 56 -0.28 -8.40 -8.92
N LEU A 57 -0.69 -7.15 -9.16
CA LEU A 57 -1.66 -6.47 -8.29
C LEU A 57 -3.08 -7.03 -8.39
N CYS A 58 -3.34 -7.89 -9.36
CA CYS A 58 -4.64 -8.53 -9.53
C CYS A 58 -4.73 -9.88 -8.84
N ASP A 59 -3.68 -10.29 -8.13
CA ASP A 59 -3.66 -11.58 -7.44
C ASP A 59 -4.63 -11.58 -6.26
N SER A 60 -5.54 -12.55 -6.25
CA SER A 60 -6.55 -12.67 -5.21
C SER A 60 -5.96 -12.94 -3.82
N GLU A 61 -4.81 -13.60 -3.74
CA GLU A 61 -4.17 -13.90 -2.46
C GLU A 61 -3.78 -12.63 -1.72
N THR A 62 -3.37 -11.58 -2.45
CA THR A 62 -3.01 -10.30 -1.85
C THR A 62 -4.21 -9.67 -1.15
N TRP A 63 -5.38 -9.76 -1.76
CA TRP A 63 -6.59 -9.14 -1.25
C TRP A 63 -7.24 -9.93 -0.11
N ASP A 64 -6.80 -11.16 0.12
CA ASP A 64 -7.28 -11.98 1.23
C ASP A 64 -6.56 -11.67 2.55
N ARG A 65 -5.59 -10.76 2.54
CA ARG A 65 -4.82 -10.36 3.72
C ARG A 65 -5.18 -8.95 4.15
N PRO A 66 -6.11 -8.77 5.11
CA PRO A 66 -6.65 -7.44 5.44
C PRO A 66 -5.59 -6.40 5.80
N GLY A 67 -4.67 -6.76 6.67
CA GLY A 67 -3.62 -5.83 7.08
C GLY A 67 -2.67 -5.47 5.93
N PHE A 68 -2.30 -6.46 5.13
CA PHE A 68 -1.44 -6.24 3.98
C PHE A 68 -2.15 -5.39 2.92
N THR A 69 -3.44 -5.62 2.71
CA THR A 69 -4.25 -4.83 1.79
C THR A 69 -4.26 -3.36 2.18
N LEU A 70 -4.40 -3.06 3.48
CA LEU A 70 -4.37 -1.69 3.97
C LEU A 70 -3.03 -1.02 3.69
N VAL A 71 -1.94 -1.69 4.04
CA VAL A 71 -0.58 -1.15 3.85
C VAL A 71 -0.28 -0.98 2.37
N LEU A 72 -0.67 -1.95 1.55
CA LEU A 72 -0.50 -1.89 0.09
C LEU A 72 -1.25 -0.70 -0.50
N SER A 73 -2.49 -0.47 -0.04
CA SER A 73 -3.31 0.65 -0.48
C SER A 73 -2.69 2.00 -0.08
N TRP A 74 -2.22 2.13 1.16
CA TRP A 74 -1.55 3.34 1.63
C TRP A 74 -0.30 3.64 0.80
N LEU A 75 0.52 2.62 0.58
CA LEU A 75 1.75 2.78 -0.19
C LEU A 75 1.45 3.16 -1.64
N ALA A 76 0.46 2.52 -2.25
CA ALA A 76 0.05 2.83 -3.61
C ALA A 76 -0.44 4.27 -3.74
N GLN A 77 -1.23 4.75 -2.78
CA GLN A 77 -1.72 6.13 -2.79
C GLN A 77 -0.56 7.14 -2.71
N LYS A 78 0.40 6.90 -1.81
CA LYS A 78 1.57 7.77 -1.69
C LYS A 78 2.42 7.74 -2.95
N TRP A 79 2.61 6.57 -3.50
CA TRP A 79 3.35 6.40 -4.76
C TRP A 79 2.70 7.18 -5.89
N LEU A 80 1.38 7.05 -6.07
CA LEU A 80 0.65 7.78 -7.11
C LEU A 80 0.71 9.29 -6.90
N GLN A 81 0.63 9.76 -5.66
CA GLN A 81 0.79 11.18 -5.35
C GLN A 81 2.16 11.71 -5.80
N LYS A 82 3.22 10.94 -5.57
CA LYS A 82 4.56 11.32 -5.99
C LYS A 82 4.72 11.27 -7.51
N CYS A 83 4.10 10.29 -8.16
CA CYS A 83 4.07 10.22 -9.62
C CYS A 83 3.33 11.43 -10.22
N HIS A 84 2.25 11.88 -9.58
CA HIS A 84 1.50 13.06 -10.03
C HIS A 84 2.35 14.33 -10.09
N LYS A 85 3.31 14.46 -9.19
CA LYS A 85 4.19 15.64 -9.16
C LYS A 85 5.12 15.70 -10.36
N LEU A 86 5.43 14.56 -10.95
CA LEU A 86 6.34 14.46 -12.09
C LEU A 86 5.61 14.33 -13.43
N ALA A 87 4.36 13.88 -13.41
CA ALA A 87 3.56 13.66 -14.61
C ALA A 87 2.92 14.97 -15.09
N PRO A 88 2.47 15.03 -16.35
CA PRO A 88 1.71 16.18 -16.85
C PRO A 88 0.45 16.43 -16.02
N ARG A 89 0.10 17.70 -15.83
CA ARG A 89 -1.06 18.12 -15.07
C ARG A 89 -2.33 17.51 -15.66
N GLY A 90 -3.18 16.95 -14.78
CA GLY A 90 -4.46 16.38 -15.20
C GLY A 90 -4.38 14.94 -15.69
N SER A 91 -3.23 14.28 -15.54
CA SER A 91 -3.08 12.87 -15.94
C SER A 91 -3.93 11.97 -15.07
N LYS A 92 -4.72 11.08 -15.68
CA LYS A 92 -5.53 10.09 -14.96
C LYS A 92 -4.67 8.96 -14.39
N ASN A 93 -3.63 8.57 -15.14
CA ASN A 93 -2.71 7.50 -14.75
C ASN A 93 -1.29 8.08 -14.77
N PRO A 94 -0.89 8.82 -13.72
CA PRO A 94 0.39 9.54 -13.73
C PRO A 94 1.59 8.60 -13.88
N GLU A 95 1.53 7.39 -13.33
CA GLU A 95 2.61 6.42 -13.41
C GLU A 95 2.95 6.03 -14.85
N GLN A 96 1.99 6.08 -15.76
CA GLN A 96 2.20 5.70 -17.17
C GLN A 96 3.03 6.72 -17.93
N HIS A 97 3.16 7.94 -17.42
CA HIS A 97 3.96 9.01 -18.04
C HIS A 97 5.42 9.00 -17.58
N LEU A 98 5.77 8.11 -16.66
CA LEU A 98 7.10 8.04 -16.06
C LEU A 98 7.85 6.81 -16.56
N THR A 99 9.19 6.90 -16.57
CA THR A 99 10.02 5.73 -16.83
C THR A 99 9.93 4.77 -15.65
N LYS A 100 10.32 3.52 -15.85
CA LYS A 100 10.36 2.53 -14.76
C LYS A 100 11.27 2.98 -13.64
N GLU A 101 12.39 3.62 -13.97
CA GLU A 101 13.31 4.16 -12.97
C GLU A 101 12.65 5.25 -12.12
N GLN A 102 11.90 6.15 -12.75
CA GLN A 102 11.15 7.19 -12.04
C GLN A 102 10.07 6.60 -11.18
N GLN A 103 9.34 5.60 -11.67
CA GLN A 103 8.32 4.89 -10.92
C GLN A 103 8.91 4.25 -9.64
N LYS A 104 10.05 3.60 -9.79
CA LYS A 104 10.73 2.96 -8.65
C LYS A 104 11.30 3.97 -7.66
N ALA A 105 11.82 5.08 -8.14
CA ALA A 105 12.30 6.16 -7.28
C ALA A 105 11.14 6.76 -6.46
N CYS A 106 10.00 6.99 -7.08
CA CYS A 106 8.81 7.47 -6.39
C CYS A 106 8.32 6.45 -5.34
N LEU A 107 8.41 5.16 -5.66
CA LEU A 107 8.03 4.10 -4.74
C LEU A 107 8.94 4.03 -3.53
N ASN A 108 10.25 4.16 -3.72
CA ASN A 108 11.20 4.19 -2.62
C ASN A 108 10.92 5.37 -1.68
N SER A 109 10.66 6.54 -2.25
CA SER A 109 10.33 7.74 -1.49
C SER A 109 9.01 7.57 -0.73
N ALA A 110 8.00 7.01 -1.37
CA ALA A 110 6.70 6.74 -0.75
C ALA A 110 6.83 5.76 0.42
N ALA A 111 7.61 4.69 0.26
CA ALA A 111 7.83 3.70 1.31
C ALA A 111 8.53 4.31 2.53
N ALA A 112 9.57 5.11 2.30
CA ALA A 112 10.29 5.78 3.39
C ALA A 112 9.38 6.75 4.15
N GLU A 113 8.55 7.49 3.44
CA GLU A 113 7.60 8.42 4.05
C GLU A 113 6.55 7.67 4.88
N LEU A 114 6.02 6.58 4.35
CA LEU A 114 5.01 5.79 5.05
C LEU A 114 5.57 5.17 6.34
N ILE A 115 6.76 4.60 6.28
CA ILE A 115 7.42 4.06 7.48
C ILE A 115 7.57 5.15 8.55
N ARG A 116 7.98 6.35 8.14
CA ARG A 116 8.16 7.48 9.06
C ARG A 116 6.85 7.87 9.72
N GLU A 117 5.76 7.96 8.96
CA GLU A 117 4.44 8.31 9.49
C GLU A 117 3.94 7.26 10.47
N ILE A 118 4.09 5.98 10.14
CA ILE A 118 3.68 4.88 11.03
C ILE A 118 4.48 4.90 12.33
N THR A 119 5.78 5.11 12.25
CA THR A 119 6.65 5.18 13.41
C THR A 119 6.26 6.35 14.32
N GLN A 120 5.96 7.52 13.74
CA GLN A 120 5.51 8.68 14.50
C GLN A 120 4.20 8.40 15.24
N ARG A 121 3.23 7.75 14.59
CA ARG A 121 1.95 7.40 15.23
C ARG A 121 2.16 6.46 16.41
N GLN A 122 3.03 5.46 16.26
CA GLN A 122 3.31 4.52 17.34
C GLN A 122 3.98 5.20 18.54
N SER A 123 4.83 6.20 18.31
CA SER A 123 5.50 6.90 19.40
C SER A 123 4.58 7.86 20.14
N LEU A 124 3.44 8.26 19.57
CA LEU A 124 2.45 9.11 20.22
C LEU A 124 1.49 8.31 21.11
N ASN A 125 1.45 7.02 20.95
CA ASN A 125 0.66 6.12 21.77
C ASN A 125 1.48 5.57 22.91
#